data_ba56fd35d6162435d178824da5d584fb
#
_entry.id   ba56fd35d6162435d178824da5d584fb
#
_cell.length_a   1.000
_cell.length_b   1.000
_cell.length_c   1.000
_cell.angle_alpha   90.00
_cell.angle_beta   90.00
_cell.angle_gamma   90.00
#
_symmetry.space_group_name_H-M   'P 1'
#
loop_
_entity.id
_entity.type
_entity.pdbx_description
1 polymer ?
#
loop_
_entity_poly.entity_id
_entity_poly.type
_entity_poly.pdbx_seq_one_letter_code
_entity_poly.pdbx_strand_id
1 'polypeptide(L)'
;EWYPGGELGTDEGMSYSAETPATTKQGLSTSFNKGEDFFEHIYTIADAPRKGLGPAWVRSSCIHCHPGYGHGKVQNQYLGDKFGNGYLLVVYHPTAGTAVDADGNTYPYKANSYISEVTGMPQTKAMAPFSAPINEKQMNIDWVPVSSMPSGLAMKFPKDGEEFSLQYPEVTIPQSAFNTYPKPTNYEVRLESTIGIYGTGLLDAIDEDEMKKVYQQEAKFVELNPNMWDKEKNDWAESAWYTLADKQKKIKKFTYAMTRASLQDGPGANAIWNITNVTRSDRHYLYTTAQWAKYQSEDPKVIAEIKKSGKSETSVLHPYYADGTDEGIKKRVYELLSCNTAKKKNIFEEYLLNGAPYNGEEEMSNKDYYDFMVWHRGLAVPAARNLDDAQVQEGKKLFTQWNCATCHKPSWTTGEDNYWVDNAIKDYAKSIGKNPNEMLPKYPKQTIYPYTDLVQHRLFMANDIRTGWCRTTPLWGRGLSNLLTGRDDRLHDCRARNVVEAIMWHCYDKRSDAYDAALNFYNATKEQRDAVVAFINAI
;
A
#
# COMPACT_ATOMS: atom_id res chain seq x y z
N GLU A 1 -22.74 3.38 -16.97
CA GLU A 1 -21.30 3.18 -16.83
C GLU A 1 -20.48 4.47 -17.03
N TRP A 2 -21.09 5.54 -17.55
CA TRP A 2 -20.43 6.85 -17.68
C TRP A 2 -19.93 7.39 -16.33
N TYR A 3 -20.60 7.02 -15.25
CA TYR A 3 -20.27 7.39 -13.88
C TYR A 3 -19.78 6.17 -13.10
N PRO A 4 -18.49 5.80 -13.24
CA PRO A 4 -17.98 4.57 -12.62
C PRO A 4 -18.09 4.54 -11.09
N GLY A 5 -18.05 5.71 -10.44
CA GLY A 5 -18.27 5.83 -9.00
C GLY A 5 -19.74 6.06 -8.59
N GLY A 6 -20.68 5.90 -9.53
CA GLY A 6 -22.07 6.30 -9.31
C GLY A 6 -22.23 7.83 -9.28
N GLU A 7 -23.45 8.30 -9.03
CA GLU A 7 -23.74 9.74 -8.98
C GLU A 7 -23.06 10.45 -7.80
N LEU A 8 -22.80 9.73 -6.71
CA LEU A 8 -22.18 10.30 -5.50
C LEU A 8 -20.65 10.19 -5.50
N GLY A 9 -20.06 9.37 -6.37
CA GLY A 9 -18.63 9.07 -6.32
C GLY A 9 -17.83 9.42 -7.58
N THR A 10 -18.47 9.99 -8.61
CA THR A 10 -17.81 10.29 -9.89
C THR A 10 -17.56 11.78 -10.04
N ASP A 11 -16.36 12.13 -10.51
CA ASP A 11 -16.03 13.45 -11.02
C ASP A 11 -16.05 13.45 -12.55
N GLU A 12 -16.67 14.46 -13.16
CA GLU A 12 -16.75 14.59 -14.62
C GLU A 12 -15.45 15.08 -15.28
N GLY A 13 -14.49 15.54 -14.47
CA GLY A 13 -13.18 15.95 -14.95
C GLY A 13 -12.22 14.78 -15.16
N MET A 14 -11.05 15.09 -15.73
CA MET A 14 -9.94 14.14 -15.94
C MET A 14 -8.92 14.29 -14.82
N SER A 15 -9.29 13.88 -13.59
CA SER A 15 -8.46 14.03 -12.41
C SER A 15 -8.61 12.83 -11.47
N TYR A 16 -7.55 12.54 -10.69
CA TYR A 16 -7.60 11.60 -9.57
C TYR A 16 -7.70 12.29 -8.21
N SER A 17 -7.63 13.62 -8.19
CA SER A 17 -7.59 14.42 -6.95
C SER A 17 -8.90 15.14 -6.62
N ALA A 18 -9.92 15.02 -7.45
CA ALA A 18 -11.19 15.68 -7.24
C ALA A 18 -11.98 15.09 -6.06
N GLU A 19 -12.70 15.95 -5.34
CA GLU A 19 -13.65 15.49 -4.33
C GLU A 19 -14.92 14.89 -4.96
N THR A 20 -15.52 13.94 -4.26
CA THR A 20 -16.79 13.34 -4.70
C THR A 20 -17.96 14.31 -4.53
N PRO A 21 -19.02 14.17 -5.34
CA PRO A 21 -20.28 14.89 -5.09
C PRO A 21 -20.85 14.66 -3.69
N ALA A 22 -20.66 13.48 -3.10
CA ALA A 22 -21.05 13.19 -1.72
C ALA A 22 -20.34 14.10 -0.73
N THR A 23 -19.03 14.31 -0.90
CA THR A 23 -18.24 15.21 -0.05
C THR A 23 -18.80 16.64 -0.08
N THR A 24 -19.06 17.15 -1.28
CA THR A 24 -19.63 18.50 -1.47
C THR A 24 -21.04 18.61 -0.87
N LYS A 25 -21.91 17.66 -1.16
CA LYS A 25 -23.31 17.65 -0.67
C LYS A 25 -23.39 17.58 0.86
N GLN A 26 -22.46 16.89 1.51
CA GLN A 26 -22.40 16.79 2.96
C GLN A 26 -21.70 17.99 3.64
N GLY A 27 -21.21 18.95 2.85
CA GLY A 27 -20.53 20.14 3.38
C GLY A 27 -19.12 19.85 3.93
N LEU A 28 -18.43 18.85 3.38
CA LEU A 28 -17.13 18.38 3.87
C LEU A 28 -15.93 18.90 3.07
N SER A 29 -16.12 19.80 2.12
CA SER A 29 -15.06 20.29 1.23
C SER A 29 -13.89 20.94 1.97
N THR A 30 -14.15 21.67 3.06
CA THR A 30 -13.09 22.29 3.87
C THR A 30 -12.19 21.23 4.52
N SER A 31 -12.79 20.20 5.10
CA SER A 31 -12.05 19.06 5.68
C SER A 31 -11.30 18.28 4.59
N PHE A 32 -11.92 18.08 3.43
CA PHE A 32 -11.27 17.46 2.27
C PHE A 32 -9.98 18.18 1.88
N ASN A 33 -10.03 19.49 1.72
CA ASN A 33 -8.86 20.30 1.35
C ASN A 33 -7.76 20.25 2.42
N LYS A 34 -8.13 20.30 3.70
CA LYS A 34 -7.16 20.16 4.79
C LYS A 34 -6.52 18.79 4.85
N GLY A 35 -7.30 17.74 4.57
CA GLY A 35 -6.79 16.36 4.49
C GLY A 35 -5.79 16.21 3.34
N GLU A 36 -6.04 16.84 2.21
CA GLU A 36 -5.11 16.88 1.08
C GLU A 36 -3.78 17.52 1.46
N ASP A 37 -3.79 18.58 2.25
CA ASP A 37 -2.57 19.23 2.75
C ASP A 37 -1.69 18.23 3.53
N PHE A 38 -2.27 17.34 4.31
CA PHE A 38 -1.52 16.28 5.00
C PHE A 38 -0.91 15.27 4.04
N PHE A 39 -1.63 14.89 3.02
CA PHE A 39 -1.15 13.96 2.00
C PHE A 39 0.02 14.53 1.20
N GLU A 40 -0.03 15.80 0.87
CA GLU A 40 0.98 16.50 0.07
C GLU A 40 2.13 17.06 0.92
N HIS A 41 1.96 17.15 2.24
CA HIS A 41 2.97 17.71 3.12
C HIS A 41 4.26 16.90 3.07
N ILE A 42 5.39 17.60 2.95
CA ILE A 42 6.72 17.01 3.00
C ILE A 42 7.32 17.31 4.38
N TYR A 43 7.39 16.29 5.23
CA TYR A 43 8.03 16.40 6.53
C TYR A 43 9.54 16.53 6.38
N THR A 44 10.20 17.16 7.33
CA THR A 44 11.64 17.38 7.32
C THR A 44 12.27 16.91 8.61
N ILE A 45 13.59 16.68 8.59
CA ILE A 45 14.36 16.31 9.80
C ILE A 45 14.37 17.43 10.85
N ALA A 46 14.07 18.67 10.48
CA ALA A 46 13.93 19.78 11.42
C ALA A 46 12.73 19.57 12.37
N ASP A 47 11.75 18.78 11.94
CA ASP A 47 10.59 18.42 12.74
C ASP A 47 10.81 17.12 13.56
N ALA A 48 11.89 16.38 13.25
CA ALA A 48 12.20 15.13 13.92
C ALA A 48 12.70 15.34 15.36
N PRO A 49 12.56 14.33 16.25
CA PRO A 49 11.94 13.04 16.00
C PRO A 49 10.41 13.00 16.25
N ARG A 50 9.79 14.08 16.72
CA ARG A 50 8.37 14.05 17.09
C ARG A 50 7.48 15.09 16.40
N LYS A 51 8.01 15.91 15.56
CA LYS A 51 7.23 16.92 14.81
C LYS A 51 7.27 16.67 13.31
N GLY A 52 6.98 15.45 12.90
CA GLY A 52 6.99 15.07 11.51
C GLY A 52 7.65 13.73 11.27
N LEU A 53 8.95 13.69 11.00
CA LEU A 53 9.67 12.44 10.85
C LEU A 53 10.19 11.92 12.19
N GLY A 54 10.11 10.60 12.39
CA GLY A 54 10.86 9.93 13.45
C GLY A 54 12.35 9.80 13.08
N PRO A 55 13.15 9.09 13.91
CA PRO A 55 14.59 8.91 13.65
C PRO A 55 14.88 8.01 12.44
N ALA A 56 13.91 7.22 12.00
CA ALA A 56 13.94 6.46 10.74
C ALA A 56 12.55 6.50 10.08
N TRP A 57 12.51 6.45 8.78
CA TRP A 57 11.27 6.52 8.02
C TRP A 57 11.37 5.85 6.65
N VAL A 58 10.22 5.55 6.06
CA VAL A 58 10.12 4.98 4.70
C VAL A 58 10.12 6.10 3.67
N ARG A 59 9.26 7.10 3.87
CA ARG A 59 9.13 8.30 3.03
C ARG A 59 8.86 9.52 3.90
N SER A 60 9.24 10.68 3.40
CA SER A 60 8.95 11.97 4.05
C SER A 60 7.60 12.57 3.65
N SER A 61 6.90 11.95 2.70
CA SER A 61 5.57 12.39 2.27
C SER A 61 4.83 11.26 1.58
N CYS A 62 3.50 11.25 1.70
CA CYS A 62 2.65 10.29 1.00
C CYS A 62 2.67 10.50 -0.52
N ILE A 63 2.74 11.76 -0.98
CA ILE A 63 2.77 12.07 -2.41
C ILE A 63 4.05 11.58 -3.11
N HIS A 64 5.11 11.33 -2.37
CA HIS A 64 6.32 10.74 -2.95
C HIS A 64 6.05 9.35 -3.55
N CYS A 65 5.18 8.55 -2.91
CA CYS A 65 4.77 7.24 -3.40
C CYS A 65 3.57 7.28 -4.35
N HIS A 66 2.67 8.26 -4.18
CA HIS A 66 1.42 8.37 -4.95
C HIS A 66 1.43 9.59 -5.89
N PRO A 67 2.38 9.69 -6.84
CA PRO A 67 2.45 10.84 -7.73
C PRO A 67 1.18 10.93 -8.58
N GLY A 68 0.57 12.12 -8.61
CA GLY A 68 -0.69 12.34 -9.33
C GLY A 68 -1.88 11.57 -8.77
N TYR A 69 -1.79 11.01 -7.55
CA TYR A 69 -2.83 10.22 -6.86
C TYR A 69 -3.15 8.87 -7.53
N GLY A 70 -2.42 8.53 -8.57
CA GLY A 70 -2.57 7.30 -9.32
C GLY A 70 -1.71 6.14 -8.82
N HIS A 71 -1.49 5.18 -9.71
CA HIS A 71 -0.64 4.03 -9.44
C HIS A 71 0.84 4.40 -9.50
N GLY A 72 1.67 3.55 -8.92
CA GLY A 72 3.12 3.67 -8.97
C GLY A 72 3.66 3.59 -10.40
N LYS A 73 4.93 3.94 -10.54
CA LYS A 73 5.66 3.94 -11.80
C LYS A 73 6.87 3.02 -11.73
N VAL A 74 7.29 2.48 -12.86
CA VAL A 74 8.54 1.72 -12.95
C VAL A 74 9.72 2.57 -12.50
N GLN A 75 10.62 1.96 -11.72
CA GLN A 75 11.86 2.58 -11.24
C GLN A 75 13.04 1.64 -11.49
N ASN A 76 14.21 2.20 -11.76
CA ASN A 76 15.47 1.46 -11.90
C ASN A 76 16.29 1.44 -10.60
N GLN A 77 15.95 2.31 -9.66
CA GLN A 77 16.59 2.42 -8.36
C GLN A 77 15.53 2.65 -7.29
N TYR A 78 15.77 2.10 -6.10
CA TYR A 78 14.97 2.40 -4.92
C TYR A 78 15.60 3.59 -4.19
N LEU A 79 14.95 4.74 -4.24
CA LEU A 79 15.39 5.97 -3.58
C LEU A 79 14.24 6.56 -2.76
N GLY A 80 14.33 6.48 -1.45
CA GLY A 80 13.28 6.91 -0.54
C GLY A 80 12.93 8.40 -0.61
N ASP A 81 13.87 9.25 -0.99
CA ASP A 81 13.65 10.70 -1.11
C ASP A 81 13.13 11.12 -2.48
N LYS A 82 13.17 10.23 -3.45
CA LYS A 82 12.82 10.59 -4.82
C LYS A 82 11.32 10.61 -5.01
N PHE A 83 10.79 11.75 -5.41
CA PHE A 83 9.40 11.88 -5.83
C PHE A 83 9.08 10.89 -6.96
N GLY A 84 7.95 10.21 -6.84
CA GLY A 84 7.50 9.22 -7.82
C GLY A 84 8.06 7.81 -7.64
N ASN A 85 8.94 7.58 -6.66
CA ASN A 85 9.37 6.23 -6.31
C ASN A 85 8.32 5.56 -5.43
N GLY A 86 7.27 5.04 -6.07
CA GLY A 86 6.09 4.46 -5.42
C GLY A 86 6.27 3.01 -4.97
N TYR A 87 7.47 2.46 -5.00
CA TYR A 87 7.68 1.10 -4.54
C TYR A 87 7.75 1.00 -3.02
N LEU A 88 7.14 -0.07 -2.52
CA LEU A 88 7.32 -0.60 -1.18
C LEU A 88 8.17 -1.86 -1.28
N LEU A 89 9.11 -1.99 -0.35
CA LEU A 89 9.90 -3.21 -0.22
C LEU A 89 9.12 -4.24 0.57
N VAL A 90 9.16 -5.47 0.09
CA VAL A 90 8.70 -6.65 0.82
C VAL A 90 9.90 -7.55 1.03
N VAL A 91 10.37 -7.65 2.26
CA VAL A 91 11.48 -8.54 2.64
C VAL A 91 10.91 -9.66 3.50
N TYR A 92 11.07 -10.89 3.05
CA TYR A 92 10.36 -12.03 3.63
C TYR A 92 11.21 -13.30 3.61
N HIS A 93 10.82 -14.27 4.43
CA HIS A 93 11.41 -15.61 4.43
C HIS A 93 10.75 -16.49 3.36
N PRO A 94 11.48 -16.97 2.35
CA PRO A 94 10.88 -17.85 1.32
C PRO A 94 10.53 -19.24 1.86
N THR A 95 11.20 -19.68 2.90
CA THR A 95 10.98 -20.97 3.57
C THR A 95 10.90 -20.79 5.08
N ALA A 96 10.26 -21.73 5.78
CA ALA A 96 10.24 -21.74 7.24
C ALA A 96 11.64 -21.98 7.82
N GLY A 97 11.87 -21.47 9.02
CA GLY A 97 13.15 -21.60 9.72
C GLY A 97 13.11 -20.99 11.11
N THR A 98 14.29 -20.67 11.64
CA THR A 98 14.46 -20.00 12.93
C THR A 98 15.35 -18.79 12.79
N ALA A 99 15.08 -17.75 13.57
CA ALA A 99 15.88 -16.54 13.68
C ALA A 99 16.22 -16.25 15.14
N VAL A 100 17.11 -15.30 15.33
CA VAL A 100 17.53 -14.83 16.67
C VAL A 100 17.10 -13.38 16.81
N ASP A 101 16.48 -13.03 17.92
CA ASP A 101 16.10 -11.65 18.23
C ASP A 101 17.30 -10.82 18.76
N ALA A 102 17.04 -9.54 19.08
CA ALA A 102 18.07 -8.65 19.59
C ALA A 102 18.64 -9.06 20.96
N ASP A 103 17.92 -9.84 21.74
CA ASP A 103 18.31 -10.34 23.05
C ASP A 103 19.02 -11.71 22.98
N GLY A 104 19.16 -12.27 21.77
CA GLY A 104 19.80 -13.57 21.54
C GLY A 104 18.86 -14.76 21.65
N ASN A 105 17.55 -14.55 21.78
CA ASN A 105 16.56 -15.62 21.86
C ASN A 105 16.19 -16.13 20.47
N THR A 106 16.13 -17.46 20.32
CA THR A 106 15.72 -18.10 19.09
C THR A 106 14.20 -18.18 19.00
N TYR A 107 13.64 -17.90 17.83
CA TYR A 107 12.21 -17.99 17.56
C TYR A 107 11.96 -18.60 16.17
N PRO A 108 10.85 -19.34 15.98
CA PRO A 108 10.50 -19.90 14.67
C PRO A 108 9.80 -18.86 13.80
N TYR A 109 9.95 -18.96 12.48
CA TYR A 109 9.18 -18.21 11.50
C TYR A 109 8.61 -19.12 10.41
N LYS A 110 7.49 -18.70 9.84
CA LYS A 110 6.82 -19.42 8.75
C LYS A 110 7.32 -18.95 7.39
N ALA A 111 7.20 -19.82 6.39
CA ALA A 111 7.38 -19.41 4.99
C ALA A 111 6.45 -18.23 4.63
N ASN A 112 6.93 -17.33 3.78
CA ASN A 112 6.26 -16.13 3.33
C ASN A 112 5.98 -15.07 4.41
N SER A 113 6.48 -15.24 5.64
CA SER A 113 6.40 -14.22 6.67
C SER A 113 7.44 -13.12 6.46
N TYR A 114 7.12 -11.89 6.87
CA TYR A 114 8.10 -10.80 6.87
C TYR A 114 9.24 -11.09 7.84
N ILE A 115 10.46 -10.66 7.49
CA ILE A 115 11.57 -10.72 8.43
C ILE A 115 11.32 -9.76 9.60
N SER A 116 11.88 -10.06 10.76
CA SER A 116 11.68 -9.28 11.99
C SER A 116 12.75 -8.23 12.25
N GLU A 117 13.86 -8.29 11.54
CA GLU A 117 15.01 -7.40 11.72
C GLU A 117 14.72 -5.97 11.26
N VAL A 118 13.79 -5.83 10.32
CA VAL A 118 13.27 -4.53 9.86
C VAL A 118 11.75 -4.50 9.98
N THR A 119 11.16 -3.32 9.92
CA THR A 119 9.71 -3.16 9.96
C THR A 119 9.04 -3.76 8.73
N GLY A 120 7.76 -4.09 8.81
CA GLY A 120 6.99 -4.66 7.69
C GLY A 120 6.96 -3.76 6.44
N MET A 121 7.12 -2.44 6.64
CA MET A 121 7.46 -1.46 5.60
C MET A 121 8.90 -1.00 5.86
N PRO A 122 9.90 -1.61 5.22
CA PRO A 122 11.29 -1.37 5.55
C PRO A 122 11.72 0.07 5.31
N GLN A 123 12.41 0.62 6.29
CA GLN A 123 12.89 1.99 6.27
C GLN A 123 14.28 2.06 5.66
N THR A 124 14.48 3.02 4.77
CA THR A 124 15.76 3.27 4.10
C THR A 124 16.30 4.67 4.36
N LYS A 125 15.64 5.42 5.25
CA LYS A 125 16.02 6.78 5.67
C LYS A 125 16.14 6.86 7.18
N ALA A 126 17.06 7.67 7.64
CA ALA A 126 17.24 7.99 9.04
C ALA A 126 17.84 9.38 9.22
N MET A 127 17.58 10.02 10.37
CA MET A 127 18.25 11.26 10.73
C MET A 127 19.67 10.98 11.22
N ALA A 128 20.62 11.84 10.86
CA ALA A 128 21.97 11.75 11.38
C ALA A 128 21.97 11.89 12.92
N PRO A 129 22.79 11.16 13.67
CA PRO A 129 23.88 10.28 13.23
C PRO A 129 23.46 8.83 12.96
N PHE A 130 22.18 8.51 13.06
CA PHE A 130 21.68 7.16 12.83
C PHE A 130 21.80 6.75 11.38
N SER A 131 22.10 5.47 11.15
CA SER A 131 22.03 4.84 9.83
C SER A 131 20.67 4.21 9.64
N ALA A 132 20.15 4.24 8.41
CA ALA A 132 18.86 3.61 8.08
C ALA A 132 18.92 2.08 8.31
N PRO A 133 17.79 1.43 8.66
CA PRO A 133 17.73 -0.03 8.75
C PRO A 133 18.25 -0.76 7.52
N ILE A 134 17.97 -0.23 6.34
CA ILE A 134 18.53 -0.73 5.08
C ILE A 134 19.24 0.41 4.35
N ASN A 135 20.49 0.17 3.95
CA ASN A 135 21.23 1.09 3.08
C ASN A 135 20.77 0.93 1.64
N GLU A 136 19.91 1.84 1.17
CA GLU A 136 19.35 1.77 -0.18
C GLU A 136 20.38 1.91 -1.30
N LYS A 137 21.56 2.45 -1.03
CA LYS A 137 22.65 2.55 -2.00
C LYS A 137 23.24 1.19 -2.40
N GLN A 138 23.05 0.17 -1.55
CA GLN A 138 23.49 -1.20 -1.82
C GLN A 138 22.38 -2.06 -2.45
N MET A 139 21.19 -1.51 -2.64
CA MET A 139 20.11 -2.23 -3.30
C MET A 139 20.27 -2.18 -4.82
N ASN A 140 19.87 -3.26 -5.48
CA ASN A 140 19.85 -3.35 -6.92
C ASN A 140 18.49 -3.78 -7.44
N ILE A 141 18.00 -3.12 -8.48
CA ILE A 141 16.78 -3.47 -9.21
C ILE A 141 17.19 -3.76 -10.65
N ASP A 142 17.08 -5.01 -11.06
CA ASP A 142 17.32 -5.45 -12.43
C ASP A 142 15.99 -5.77 -13.11
N TRP A 143 15.76 -5.17 -14.26
CA TRP A 143 14.63 -5.50 -15.13
C TRP A 143 15.04 -6.58 -16.11
N VAL A 144 14.57 -7.81 -15.85
CA VAL A 144 14.95 -9.01 -16.59
C VAL A 144 13.99 -9.22 -17.75
N PRO A 145 14.48 -9.25 -19.00
CA PRO A 145 13.63 -9.57 -20.14
C PRO A 145 13.25 -11.06 -20.12
N VAL A 146 11.99 -11.36 -20.45
CA VAL A 146 11.51 -12.72 -20.64
C VAL A 146 11.97 -13.21 -22.02
N SER A 147 12.76 -14.29 -22.05
CA SER A 147 13.22 -14.90 -23.29
C SER A 147 12.20 -15.85 -23.91
N SER A 148 11.44 -16.56 -23.06
CA SER A 148 10.38 -17.46 -23.47
C SER A 148 9.36 -17.60 -22.34
N MET A 149 8.11 -17.88 -22.68
CA MET A 149 7.04 -18.09 -21.71
C MET A 149 6.90 -19.59 -21.38
N PRO A 150 6.76 -19.97 -20.09
CA PRO A 150 6.50 -21.36 -19.69
C PRO A 150 5.26 -21.97 -20.34
N SER A 151 4.29 -21.14 -20.75
CA SER A 151 3.10 -21.59 -21.50
C SER A 151 3.45 -22.19 -22.88
N GLY A 152 4.64 -21.90 -23.41
CA GLY A 152 5.07 -22.31 -24.75
C GLY A 152 4.54 -21.42 -25.88
N LEU A 153 3.78 -20.37 -25.55
CA LEU A 153 3.31 -19.42 -26.56
C LEU A 153 4.50 -18.59 -27.08
N ALA A 154 4.55 -18.37 -28.40
CA ALA A 154 5.50 -17.45 -29.00
C ALA A 154 5.22 -16.02 -28.58
N MET A 155 6.26 -15.19 -28.42
CA MET A 155 6.12 -13.79 -28.04
C MET A 155 5.80 -12.90 -29.26
N LYS A 156 4.87 -13.35 -30.03
CA LYS A 156 4.27 -12.63 -31.17
C LYS A 156 2.85 -13.15 -31.40
N PHE A 157 1.97 -12.27 -31.81
CA PHE A 157 0.59 -12.62 -32.06
C PHE A 157 0.47 -13.45 -33.35
N PRO A 158 -0.19 -14.63 -33.32
CA PRO A 158 -0.17 -15.56 -34.46
C PRO A 158 -0.92 -15.05 -35.69
N LYS A 159 -1.92 -14.16 -35.55
CA LYS A 159 -2.73 -13.68 -36.68
C LYS A 159 -2.01 -12.68 -37.57
N ASP A 160 -1.12 -11.86 -37.02
CA ASP A 160 -0.46 -10.77 -37.75
C ASP A 160 1.07 -10.70 -37.56
N GLY A 161 1.62 -11.47 -36.60
CA GLY A 161 3.04 -11.51 -36.34
C GLY A 161 3.59 -10.31 -35.54
N GLU A 162 2.73 -9.43 -35.04
CA GLU A 162 3.15 -8.33 -34.15
C GLU A 162 3.83 -8.90 -32.91
N GLU A 163 5.03 -8.42 -32.62
CA GLU A 163 5.81 -8.87 -31.47
C GLU A 163 5.44 -8.10 -30.20
N PHE A 164 5.57 -8.76 -29.07
CA PHE A 164 5.53 -8.14 -27.74
C PHE A 164 6.69 -8.63 -26.89
N SER A 165 7.07 -7.85 -25.90
CA SER A 165 8.11 -8.21 -24.94
C SER A 165 7.59 -8.07 -23.52
N LEU A 166 8.11 -8.91 -22.61
CA LEU A 166 7.79 -8.89 -21.20
C LEU A 166 9.07 -8.71 -20.40
N GLN A 167 8.95 -8.11 -19.23
CA GLN A 167 10.03 -7.94 -18.28
C GLN A 167 9.50 -8.09 -16.86
N TYR A 168 10.38 -8.44 -15.94
CA TYR A 168 10.05 -8.51 -14.52
C TYR A 168 11.22 -8.01 -13.66
N PRO A 169 10.96 -7.48 -12.44
CA PRO A 169 12.02 -7.01 -11.58
C PRO A 169 12.67 -8.14 -10.78
N GLU A 170 13.98 -8.12 -10.68
CA GLU A 170 14.77 -8.82 -9.67
C GLU A 170 15.38 -7.79 -8.72
N VAL A 171 15.12 -7.92 -7.44
CA VAL A 171 15.61 -7.01 -6.42
C VAL A 171 16.53 -7.76 -5.48
N THR A 172 17.71 -7.21 -5.28
CA THR A 172 18.70 -7.77 -4.36
C THR A 172 19.10 -6.74 -3.32
N ILE A 173 19.14 -7.19 -2.07
CA ILE A 173 19.67 -6.44 -0.94
C ILE A 173 20.71 -7.35 -0.28
N PRO A 174 22.02 -7.04 -0.35
CA PRO A 174 23.02 -7.86 0.31
C PRO A 174 22.88 -7.76 1.82
N GLN A 175 23.25 -8.79 2.53
CA GLN A 175 23.20 -8.83 4.01
C GLN A 175 23.93 -7.64 4.63
N SER A 176 25.04 -7.19 4.03
CA SER A 176 25.80 -6.03 4.47
C SER A 176 25.04 -4.70 4.46
N ALA A 177 23.93 -4.62 3.69
CA ALA A 177 23.09 -3.42 3.65
C ALA A 177 22.22 -3.23 4.87
N PHE A 178 22.01 -4.29 5.66
CA PHE A 178 21.18 -4.24 6.87
C PHE A 178 21.99 -3.72 8.07
N ASN A 179 21.57 -2.59 8.60
CA ASN A 179 22.15 -1.98 9.81
C ASN A 179 21.38 -2.45 11.04
N THR A 180 21.40 -3.75 11.26
CA THR A 180 20.71 -4.44 12.35
C THR A 180 21.62 -5.46 13.02
N TYR A 181 21.35 -5.78 14.31
CA TYR A 181 21.94 -6.88 15.04
C TYR A 181 20.82 -7.76 15.64
N PRO A 182 20.72 -9.05 15.26
CA PRO A 182 21.47 -9.69 14.17
C PRO A 182 21.07 -9.16 12.78
N LYS A 183 21.87 -9.50 11.78
CA LYS A 183 21.52 -9.28 10.38
C LYS A 183 20.59 -10.40 9.89
N PRO A 184 19.65 -10.14 8.96
CA PRO A 184 18.75 -11.17 8.45
C PRO A 184 19.48 -12.25 7.65
N THR A 185 18.90 -13.44 7.68
CA THR A 185 19.29 -14.60 6.86
C THR A 185 18.04 -15.22 6.24
N ASN A 186 18.20 -16.07 5.22
CA ASN A 186 17.10 -16.73 4.55
C ASN A 186 15.97 -15.76 4.16
N TYR A 187 16.28 -14.80 3.34
CA TYR A 187 15.31 -13.79 2.89
C TYR A 187 15.36 -13.59 1.38
N GLU A 188 14.24 -13.19 0.84
CA GLU A 188 14.07 -12.67 -0.51
C GLU A 188 13.39 -11.33 -0.47
N VAL A 189 13.49 -10.59 -1.58
CA VAL A 189 12.94 -9.24 -1.71
C VAL A 189 12.00 -9.19 -2.90
N ARG A 190 10.87 -8.53 -2.72
CA ARG A 190 9.94 -8.16 -3.79
C ARG A 190 9.63 -6.67 -3.72
N LEU A 191 9.23 -6.12 -4.86
CA LEU A 191 8.64 -4.79 -4.94
C LEU A 191 7.13 -4.92 -5.06
N GLU A 192 6.41 -4.07 -4.35
CA GLU A 192 4.99 -3.83 -4.61
C GLU A 192 4.81 -2.34 -4.90
N SER A 193 4.17 -2.02 -6.02
CA SER A 193 3.87 -0.63 -6.35
C SER A 193 2.66 -0.13 -5.56
N THR A 194 2.61 1.18 -5.37
CA THR A 194 1.42 1.80 -4.78
C THR A 194 0.24 1.73 -5.74
N ILE A 195 -0.94 1.58 -5.16
CA ILE A 195 -2.22 1.59 -5.90
C ILE A 195 -2.71 3.02 -6.11
N GLY A 196 -3.61 3.20 -7.07
CA GLY A 196 -4.39 4.43 -7.16
C GLY A 196 -5.29 4.59 -5.93
N ILE A 197 -5.31 5.77 -5.35
CA ILE A 197 -6.05 6.03 -4.10
C ILE A 197 -7.45 6.62 -4.33
N TYR A 198 -7.75 6.99 -5.56
CA TYR A 198 -9.09 7.45 -5.95
C TYR A 198 -10.12 6.30 -5.92
N GLY A 199 -11.33 6.59 -5.55
CA GLY A 199 -12.44 5.62 -5.53
C GLY A 199 -12.39 4.57 -4.42
N THR A 200 -11.36 4.56 -3.57
CA THR A 200 -11.23 3.56 -2.50
C THR A 200 -12.33 3.65 -1.45
N GLY A 201 -12.89 4.84 -1.23
CA GLY A 201 -14.05 5.02 -0.37
C GLY A 201 -15.30 4.31 -0.87
N LEU A 202 -15.47 4.23 -2.18
CA LEU A 202 -16.57 3.48 -2.82
C LEU A 202 -16.39 1.97 -2.67
N LEU A 203 -15.15 1.47 -2.80
CA LEU A 203 -14.84 0.06 -2.53
C LEU A 203 -15.08 -0.28 -1.05
N ASP A 204 -14.76 0.65 -0.15
CA ASP A 204 -14.99 0.48 1.29
C ASP A 204 -16.50 0.34 1.60
N ALA A 205 -17.36 0.93 0.79
CA ALA A 205 -18.82 0.89 0.91
C ALA A 205 -19.47 -0.40 0.38
N ILE A 206 -18.70 -1.32 -0.20
CA ILE A 206 -19.20 -2.64 -0.64
C ILE A 206 -19.36 -3.53 0.58
N ASP A 207 -20.54 -4.11 0.77
CA ASP A 207 -20.83 -4.99 1.89
C ASP A 207 -20.07 -6.33 1.79
N GLU A 208 -19.66 -6.84 2.94
CA GLU A 208 -18.96 -8.12 3.06
C GLU A 208 -19.82 -9.31 2.59
N ASP A 209 -21.13 -9.24 2.79
CA ASP A 209 -22.06 -10.28 2.32
C ASP A 209 -22.13 -10.34 0.79
N GLU A 210 -22.05 -9.21 0.12
CA GLU A 210 -21.98 -9.18 -1.34
C GLU A 210 -20.64 -9.72 -1.85
N MET A 211 -19.53 -9.40 -1.16
CA MET A 211 -18.23 -10.02 -1.45
C MET A 211 -18.29 -11.53 -1.28
N LYS A 212 -18.90 -12.02 -0.21
CA LYS A 212 -19.05 -13.45 0.07
C LYS A 212 -19.75 -14.19 -1.06
N LYS A 213 -20.81 -13.62 -1.63
CA LYS A 213 -21.51 -14.21 -2.77
C LYS A 213 -20.60 -14.38 -3.98
N VAL A 214 -19.72 -13.41 -4.24
CA VAL A 214 -18.74 -13.49 -5.33
C VAL A 214 -17.73 -14.60 -5.07
N TYR A 215 -17.18 -14.70 -3.85
CA TYR A 215 -16.27 -15.78 -3.46
C TYR A 215 -16.94 -17.15 -3.61
N GLN A 216 -18.18 -17.30 -3.13
CA GLN A 216 -18.95 -18.55 -3.27
C GLN A 216 -19.18 -18.94 -4.74
N GLN A 217 -19.40 -17.95 -5.60
CA GLN A 217 -19.58 -18.20 -7.04
C GLN A 217 -18.25 -18.60 -7.69
N GLU A 218 -17.17 -17.90 -7.41
CA GLU A 218 -15.87 -18.18 -8.01
C GLU A 218 -15.24 -19.48 -7.51
N ALA A 219 -15.48 -19.85 -6.26
CA ALA A 219 -15.04 -21.13 -5.70
C ALA A 219 -15.53 -22.36 -6.51
N LYS A 220 -16.53 -22.21 -7.36
CA LYS A 220 -17.04 -23.29 -8.21
C LYS A 220 -16.14 -23.59 -9.40
N PHE A 221 -15.28 -22.67 -9.81
CA PHE A 221 -14.46 -22.84 -11.02
C PHE A 221 -12.99 -22.44 -10.88
N VAL A 222 -12.59 -21.73 -9.81
CA VAL A 222 -11.18 -21.47 -9.49
C VAL A 222 -10.86 -21.84 -8.06
N GLU A 223 -9.58 -22.13 -7.79
CA GLU A 223 -9.08 -22.25 -6.43
C GLU A 223 -8.94 -20.85 -5.83
N LEU A 224 -9.50 -20.64 -4.65
CA LEU A 224 -9.36 -19.40 -3.90
C LEU A 224 -8.23 -19.49 -2.88
N ASN A 225 -7.65 -18.35 -2.53
CA ASN A 225 -6.61 -18.29 -1.51
C ASN A 225 -7.13 -18.87 -0.18
N PRO A 226 -6.49 -19.95 0.34
CA PRO A 226 -6.91 -20.58 1.60
C PRO A 226 -6.86 -19.62 2.81
N ASN A 227 -6.07 -18.55 2.73
CA ASN A 227 -6.04 -17.51 3.77
C ASN A 227 -7.27 -16.61 3.75
N MET A 228 -8.02 -16.61 2.65
CA MET A 228 -9.26 -15.84 2.51
C MET A 228 -10.51 -16.71 2.56
N TRP A 229 -10.43 -17.95 2.07
CA TRP A 229 -11.61 -18.80 1.89
C TRP A 229 -11.41 -20.21 2.39
N ASP A 230 -12.32 -20.64 3.26
CA ASP A 230 -12.39 -22.03 3.72
C ASP A 230 -13.27 -22.83 2.74
N LYS A 231 -12.64 -23.62 1.89
CA LYS A 231 -13.30 -24.39 0.84
C LYS A 231 -14.32 -25.39 1.39
N GLU A 232 -14.02 -26.01 2.54
CA GLU A 232 -14.89 -27.05 3.11
C GLU A 232 -16.15 -26.44 3.74
N LYS A 233 -16.00 -25.29 4.38
CA LYS A 233 -17.12 -24.56 4.97
C LYS A 233 -17.89 -23.72 3.97
N ASN A 234 -17.32 -23.48 2.78
CA ASN A 234 -17.82 -22.54 1.77
C ASN A 234 -18.09 -21.15 2.41
N ASP A 235 -17.14 -20.66 3.18
CA ASP A 235 -17.19 -19.44 3.95
C ASP A 235 -15.80 -18.83 4.13
N TRP A 236 -15.74 -17.65 4.71
CA TRP A 236 -14.48 -16.97 5.02
C TRP A 236 -13.55 -17.83 5.87
N ALA A 237 -12.27 -17.87 5.50
CA ALA A 237 -11.24 -18.38 6.39
C ALA A 237 -11.07 -17.45 7.60
N GLU A 238 -10.61 -17.97 8.73
CA GLU A 238 -10.39 -17.14 9.91
C GLU A 238 -9.36 -16.03 9.65
N SER A 239 -8.32 -16.31 8.86
CA SER A 239 -7.30 -15.33 8.47
C SER A 239 -7.78 -14.26 7.50
N ALA A 240 -9.00 -14.38 6.95
CA ALA A 240 -9.63 -13.31 6.14
C ALA A 240 -10.08 -12.12 7.00
N TRP A 241 -10.29 -12.34 8.28
CA TRP A 241 -10.73 -11.32 9.21
C TRP A 241 -9.56 -10.49 9.72
N TYR A 242 -9.71 -9.18 9.65
CA TYR A 242 -8.78 -8.18 10.19
C TYR A 242 -9.37 -7.62 11.49
N THR A 243 -8.57 -7.61 12.56
CA THR A 243 -8.99 -7.03 13.84
C THR A 243 -8.65 -5.55 13.87
N LEU A 244 -9.67 -4.71 13.93
CA LEU A 244 -9.58 -3.26 14.03
C LEU A 244 -9.14 -2.81 15.43
N ALA A 245 -8.79 -1.53 15.55
CA ALA A 245 -8.29 -0.97 16.81
C ALA A 245 -9.24 -1.15 18.01
N ASP A 246 -10.55 -1.13 17.77
CA ASP A 246 -11.60 -1.34 18.78
C ASP A 246 -12.01 -2.82 18.97
N LYS A 247 -11.23 -3.75 18.40
CA LYS A 247 -11.45 -5.20 18.42
C LYS A 247 -12.59 -5.72 17.53
N GLN A 248 -13.30 -4.87 16.82
CA GLN A 248 -14.20 -5.32 15.77
C GLN A 248 -13.40 -6.01 14.65
N LYS A 249 -14.05 -6.93 13.96
CA LYS A 249 -13.46 -7.67 12.85
C LYS A 249 -14.14 -7.30 11.55
N LYS A 250 -13.33 -7.10 10.50
CA LYS A 250 -13.78 -6.85 9.13
C LYS A 250 -13.03 -7.74 8.16
N ILE A 251 -13.65 -8.07 7.03
CA ILE A 251 -13.00 -8.84 5.98
C ILE A 251 -11.96 -7.97 5.25
N LYS A 252 -10.79 -8.53 5.03
CA LYS A 252 -9.72 -7.89 4.26
C LYS A 252 -10.19 -7.61 2.83
N LYS A 253 -9.91 -6.42 2.35
CA LYS A 253 -10.40 -5.91 1.08
C LYS A 253 -9.33 -5.16 0.28
N PHE A 254 -8.37 -4.56 0.96
CA PHE A 254 -7.40 -3.64 0.39
C PHE A 254 -6.00 -4.25 0.27
N THR A 255 -5.20 -3.63 -0.60
CA THR A 255 -3.88 -4.02 -1.09
C THR A 255 -3.91 -5.22 -2.04
N TYR A 256 -2.85 -5.38 -2.84
CA TYR A 256 -2.72 -6.54 -3.71
C TYR A 256 -2.70 -7.85 -2.93
N ALA A 257 -2.06 -7.84 -1.76
CA ALA A 257 -1.92 -9.01 -0.90
C ALA A 257 -3.09 -9.20 0.08
N MET A 258 -4.14 -8.39 0.03
CA MET A 258 -5.32 -8.45 0.91
C MET A 258 -4.93 -8.40 2.39
N THR A 259 -4.27 -7.32 2.79
CA THR A 259 -3.72 -7.17 4.14
C THR A 259 -4.52 -6.23 5.04
N ARG A 260 -5.48 -5.49 4.49
CA ARG A 260 -6.22 -4.43 5.20
C ARG A 260 -7.72 -4.50 4.93
N ALA A 261 -8.53 -4.09 5.92
CA ALA A 261 -9.98 -4.18 5.86
C ALA A 261 -10.70 -2.83 5.71
N SER A 262 -10.28 -1.80 6.44
CA SER A 262 -10.90 -0.47 6.43
C SER A 262 -9.90 0.59 5.99
N LEU A 263 -10.37 1.60 5.25
CA LEU A 263 -9.55 2.76 4.89
C LEU A 263 -9.07 3.53 6.12
N GLN A 264 -9.85 3.57 7.18
CA GLN A 264 -9.50 4.31 8.38
C GLN A 264 -8.40 3.62 9.18
N ASP A 265 -8.46 2.30 9.34
CA ASP A 265 -7.47 1.57 10.16
C ASP A 265 -6.22 1.22 9.36
N GLY A 266 -6.37 0.74 8.15
CA GLY A 266 -5.28 0.22 7.34
C GLY A 266 -4.57 1.27 6.49
N PRO A 267 -5.00 1.45 5.23
CA PRO A 267 -4.25 2.29 4.29
C PRO A 267 -4.26 3.78 4.65
N GLY A 268 -5.26 4.25 5.39
CA GLY A 268 -5.33 5.64 5.82
C GLY A 268 -4.57 5.92 7.11
N ALA A 269 -5.06 5.37 8.23
CA ALA A 269 -4.60 5.72 9.56
C ALA A 269 -3.18 5.25 9.88
N ASN A 270 -2.88 3.99 9.59
CA ASN A 270 -1.56 3.46 9.87
C ASN A 270 -0.47 4.00 8.94
N ALA A 271 -0.83 4.40 7.72
CA ALA A 271 0.15 4.82 6.73
C ALA A 271 1.01 5.99 7.22
N ILE A 272 0.42 7.00 7.84
CA ILE A 272 1.19 8.13 8.38
C ILE A 272 2.24 7.65 9.37
N TRP A 273 1.85 6.88 10.37
CA TRP A 273 2.79 6.38 11.36
C TRP A 273 3.82 5.39 10.76
N ASN A 274 3.38 4.45 9.93
CA ASN A 274 4.24 3.43 9.32
C ASN A 274 5.25 4.02 8.33
N ILE A 275 4.87 5.08 7.62
CA ILE A 275 5.70 5.67 6.57
C ILE A 275 6.62 6.76 7.11
N THR A 276 6.11 7.63 7.99
CA THR A 276 6.82 8.83 8.44
C THR A 276 7.22 8.80 9.91
N ASN A 277 6.67 7.91 10.71
CA ASN A 277 6.76 7.90 12.18
C ASN A 277 6.08 9.10 12.86
N VAL A 278 5.14 9.76 12.21
CA VAL A 278 4.33 10.83 12.81
C VAL A 278 3.39 10.26 13.87
N THR A 279 3.39 10.87 15.04
CA THR A 279 2.61 10.39 16.18
C THR A 279 1.17 10.87 16.18
N ARG A 280 0.29 10.05 16.73
CA ARG A 280 -1.14 10.28 16.93
C ARG A 280 -1.53 9.93 18.37
N SER A 281 -2.77 10.22 18.74
CA SER A 281 -3.32 9.90 20.06
C SER A 281 -3.20 8.42 20.48
N ASP A 282 -3.17 7.50 19.52
CA ASP A 282 -3.03 6.06 19.74
C ASP A 282 -1.69 5.48 19.26
N ARG A 283 -0.77 6.31 18.78
CA ARG A 283 0.55 5.94 18.23
C ARG A 283 1.61 6.91 18.76
N HIS A 284 1.94 6.80 20.05
CA HIS A 284 2.94 7.63 20.73
C HIS A 284 4.33 7.02 20.76
N TYR A 285 4.55 5.91 20.08
CA TYR A 285 5.82 5.20 20.01
C TYR A 285 6.30 5.07 18.57
N LEU A 286 7.60 4.82 18.41
CA LEU A 286 8.22 4.72 17.09
C LEU A 286 7.87 3.41 16.38
N TYR A 287 7.76 3.47 15.07
CA TYR A 287 7.72 2.31 14.20
C TYR A 287 9.15 1.90 13.84
N THR A 288 9.76 1.07 14.68
CA THR A 288 11.16 0.62 14.59
C THR A 288 11.29 -0.83 15.06
N THR A 289 12.49 -1.38 15.02
CA THR A 289 12.79 -2.72 15.57
C THR A 289 13.87 -2.67 16.62
N ALA A 290 13.90 -3.65 17.52
CA ALA A 290 14.96 -3.79 18.50
C ALA A 290 16.32 -4.10 17.87
N GLN A 291 16.34 -4.85 16.78
CA GLN A 291 17.56 -5.20 16.05
C GLN A 291 18.25 -3.96 15.46
N TRP A 292 17.48 -3.03 14.90
CA TRP A 292 18.00 -1.75 14.45
C TRP A 292 18.46 -0.88 15.63
N ALA A 293 17.67 -0.80 16.68
CA ALA A 293 18.02 -0.05 17.88
C ALA A 293 19.34 -0.55 18.49
N LYS A 294 19.55 -1.87 18.54
CA LYS A 294 20.78 -2.48 19.03
C LYS A 294 21.99 -2.08 18.19
N TYR A 295 21.86 -2.15 16.85
CA TYR A 295 22.94 -1.70 15.96
C TYR A 295 23.30 -0.24 16.20
N GLN A 296 22.32 0.66 16.27
CA GLN A 296 22.54 2.09 16.49
C GLN A 296 23.20 2.34 17.87
N SER A 297 22.76 1.65 18.90
CA SER A 297 23.29 1.81 20.26
C SER A 297 24.75 1.37 20.39
N GLU A 298 25.21 0.47 19.55
CA GLU A 298 26.57 -0.07 19.55
C GLU A 298 27.51 0.60 18.53
N ASP A 299 26.97 1.49 17.69
CA ASP A 299 27.77 2.20 16.68
C ASP A 299 28.59 3.32 17.34
N PRO A 300 29.95 3.22 17.29
CA PRO A 300 30.81 4.25 17.89
C PRO A 300 30.60 5.65 17.34
N LYS A 301 30.20 5.76 16.06
CA LYS A 301 29.92 7.06 15.43
C LYS A 301 28.67 7.70 16.00
N VAL A 302 27.64 6.91 16.27
CA VAL A 302 26.40 7.37 16.92
C VAL A 302 26.68 7.85 18.33
N ILE A 303 27.40 7.06 19.12
CA ILE A 303 27.76 7.41 20.50
C ILE A 303 28.58 8.70 20.56
N ALA A 304 29.60 8.83 19.70
CA ALA A 304 30.46 10.01 19.66
C ALA A 304 29.69 11.28 19.29
N GLU A 305 28.77 11.20 18.31
CA GLU A 305 27.99 12.36 17.88
C GLU A 305 26.96 12.78 18.93
N ILE A 306 26.31 11.84 19.58
CA ILE A 306 25.38 12.15 20.68
C ILE A 306 26.14 12.78 21.86
N LYS A 307 27.30 12.27 22.21
CA LYS A 307 28.16 12.82 23.27
C LYS A 307 28.57 14.26 23.02
N LYS A 308 28.84 14.59 21.75
CA LYS A 308 29.21 15.93 21.29
C LYS A 308 28.01 16.87 21.17
N SER A 309 27.04 16.48 20.34
CA SER A 309 25.94 17.35 19.92
C SER A 309 24.71 17.27 20.83
N GLY A 310 24.50 16.14 21.49
CA GLY A 310 23.39 15.92 22.42
C GLY A 310 23.52 16.60 23.79
N LYS A 311 24.68 17.16 24.09
CA LYS A 311 24.91 17.87 25.35
C LYS A 311 24.03 19.10 25.50
N SER A 312 23.72 19.78 24.41
CA SER A 312 22.83 20.93 24.40
C SER A 312 21.37 20.51 24.51
N GLU A 313 20.62 21.10 25.43
CA GLU A 313 19.17 20.85 25.60
C GLU A 313 18.34 21.23 24.39
N THR A 314 18.86 22.07 23.50
CA THR A 314 18.19 22.46 22.24
C THR A 314 18.47 21.50 21.09
N SER A 315 19.38 20.55 21.25
CA SER A 315 19.71 19.56 20.24
C SER A 315 18.61 18.51 20.12
N VAL A 316 18.28 18.13 18.89
CA VAL A 316 17.36 16.99 18.62
C VAL A 316 17.93 15.65 19.13
N LEU A 317 19.24 15.60 19.43
CA LEU A 317 19.91 14.43 20.00
C LEU A 317 19.92 14.44 21.52
N HIS A 318 19.49 15.54 22.16
CA HIS A 318 19.49 15.65 23.61
C HIS A 318 18.77 14.49 24.33
N PRO A 319 17.62 14.01 23.83
CA PRO A 319 16.92 12.89 24.45
C PRO A 319 17.75 11.61 24.60
N TYR A 320 18.78 11.43 23.78
CA TYR A 320 19.65 10.26 23.78
C TYR A 320 20.91 10.45 24.62
N TYR A 321 21.22 11.69 25.05
CA TYR A 321 22.48 12.04 25.73
C TYR A 321 22.62 11.39 27.12
N ALA A 322 21.54 11.21 27.84
CA ALA A 322 21.53 10.66 29.20
C ALA A 322 22.49 11.40 30.16
N ASP A 323 23.49 10.71 30.69
CA ASP A 323 24.51 11.26 31.59
C ASP A 323 25.82 11.68 30.87
N GLY A 324 25.85 11.58 29.55
CA GLY A 324 27.02 11.90 28.72
C GLY A 324 28.12 10.85 28.73
N THR A 325 27.95 9.72 29.44
CA THR A 325 28.87 8.57 29.38
C THR A 325 28.51 7.68 28.19
N ASP A 326 29.50 6.97 27.66
CA ASP A 326 29.26 6.01 26.55
C ASP A 326 28.23 4.96 26.96
N GLU A 327 28.29 4.40 28.15
CA GLU A 327 27.34 3.41 28.64
C GLU A 327 25.92 3.98 28.82
N GLY A 328 25.82 5.20 29.35
CA GLY A 328 24.54 5.88 29.50
C GLY A 328 23.87 6.19 28.15
N ILE A 329 24.65 6.70 27.19
CA ILE A 329 24.19 6.97 25.83
C ILE A 329 23.75 5.68 25.14
N LYS A 330 24.59 4.64 25.18
CA LYS A 330 24.26 3.32 24.61
C LYS A 330 22.94 2.79 25.14
N LYS A 331 22.76 2.78 26.45
CA LYS A 331 21.53 2.34 27.09
C LYS A 331 20.31 3.17 26.63
N ARG A 332 20.43 4.50 26.58
CA ARG A 332 19.35 5.40 26.23
C ARG A 332 18.96 5.27 24.75
N VAL A 333 19.95 5.16 23.86
CA VAL A 333 19.70 4.94 22.42
C VAL A 333 18.89 3.67 22.22
N TYR A 334 19.30 2.56 22.84
CA TYR A 334 18.56 1.31 22.72
C TYR A 334 17.13 1.43 23.26
N GLU A 335 16.94 2.00 24.44
CA GLU A 335 15.62 2.16 25.06
C GLU A 335 14.66 2.98 24.18
N LEU A 336 15.11 4.11 23.67
CA LEU A 336 14.25 5.01 22.88
C LEU A 336 14.00 4.48 21.48
N LEU A 337 15.03 3.96 20.80
CA LEU A 337 14.87 3.46 19.43
C LEU A 337 14.13 2.11 19.35
N SER A 338 14.13 1.31 20.42
CA SER A 338 13.39 0.04 20.48
C SER A 338 11.96 0.19 21.03
N CYS A 339 11.46 1.40 21.17
CA CYS A 339 10.20 1.73 21.83
C CYS A 339 9.00 0.94 21.30
N ASN A 340 8.89 0.77 19.96
CA ASN A 340 7.81 -0.01 19.36
C ASN A 340 7.86 -1.48 19.78
N THR A 341 9.02 -2.12 19.67
CA THR A 341 9.18 -3.56 19.95
C THR A 341 8.80 -3.91 21.38
N ALA A 342 9.20 -3.08 22.32
CA ALA A 342 8.89 -3.26 23.72
C ALA A 342 7.49 -2.77 24.09
N LYS A 343 6.77 -2.11 23.18
CA LYS A 343 5.52 -1.38 23.44
C LYS A 343 5.61 -0.45 24.64
N LYS A 344 6.81 0.07 24.87
CA LYS A 344 7.13 0.95 26.00
C LYS A 344 6.73 2.38 25.65
N LYS A 345 5.46 2.57 25.36
CA LYS A 345 4.82 3.86 25.12
C LYS A 345 5.30 4.93 26.11
N ASN A 346 5.32 4.58 27.39
CA ASN A 346 5.59 5.53 28.47
C ASN A 346 7.03 6.06 28.50
N ILE A 347 8.05 5.27 28.14
CA ILE A 347 9.44 5.74 28.12
C ILE A 347 9.60 6.82 27.06
N PHE A 348 9.07 6.58 25.86
CA PHE A 348 9.15 7.53 24.78
C PHE A 348 8.32 8.79 25.06
N GLU A 349 7.10 8.63 25.55
CA GLU A 349 6.22 9.74 25.94
C GLU A 349 6.82 10.57 27.07
N GLU A 350 7.24 9.93 28.14
CA GLU A 350 7.81 10.61 29.31
C GLU A 350 9.03 11.44 28.92
N TYR A 351 9.88 10.92 28.06
CA TYR A 351 11.10 11.58 27.68
C TYR A 351 10.92 12.61 26.57
N LEU A 352 10.20 12.27 25.51
CA LEU A 352 10.05 13.14 24.33
C LEU A 352 8.85 14.09 24.44
N LEU A 353 7.78 13.73 25.14
CA LEU A 353 6.63 14.60 25.35
C LEU A 353 6.82 15.57 26.51
N ASN A 354 7.40 15.12 27.60
CA ASN A 354 7.57 15.90 28.84
C ASN A 354 8.95 16.54 28.97
N GLY A 355 9.92 16.13 28.15
CA GLY A 355 11.27 16.68 28.12
C GLY A 355 11.44 17.79 27.09
N ALA A 356 12.39 18.70 27.33
CA ALA A 356 12.82 19.64 26.30
C ALA A 356 13.56 18.86 25.17
N PRO A 357 13.46 19.32 23.92
CA PRO A 357 12.78 20.52 23.42
C PRO A 357 11.32 20.35 23.01
N TYR A 358 10.67 19.23 23.31
CA TYR A 358 9.33 18.89 22.84
C TYR A 358 8.26 19.32 23.84
N ASN A 359 7.10 19.72 23.32
CA ASN A 359 6.02 20.30 24.11
C ASN A 359 4.92 19.34 24.55
N GLY A 360 5.06 18.06 24.22
CA GLY A 360 4.12 17.02 24.64
C GLY A 360 2.85 16.86 23.80
N GLU A 361 2.76 17.55 22.67
CA GLU A 361 1.61 17.43 21.77
C GLU A 361 1.84 16.36 20.69
N GLU A 362 0.76 15.70 20.28
CA GLU A 362 0.81 14.81 19.13
C GLU A 362 1.09 15.61 17.86
N GLU A 363 1.81 14.99 16.92
CA GLU A 363 2.12 15.60 15.63
C GLU A 363 0.90 15.66 14.71
N MET A 364 -0.03 14.73 14.89
CA MET A 364 -1.33 14.70 14.21
C MET A 364 -2.45 14.61 15.26
N SER A 365 -3.26 15.66 15.36
CA SER A 365 -4.44 15.67 16.24
C SER A 365 -5.56 14.77 15.70
N ASN A 366 -6.56 14.48 16.54
CA ASN A 366 -7.75 13.75 16.11
C ASN A 366 -8.51 14.48 14.99
N LYS A 367 -8.53 15.81 15.03
CA LYS A 367 -9.13 16.63 13.97
C LYS A 367 -8.35 16.50 12.65
N ASP A 368 -7.03 16.57 12.71
CA ASP A 368 -6.18 16.42 11.53
C ASP A 368 -6.37 15.04 10.89
N TYR A 369 -6.42 14.00 11.72
CA TYR A 369 -6.73 12.64 11.26
C TYR A 369 -8.12 12.55 10.62
N TYR A 370 -9.12 13.17 11.23
CA TYR A 370 -10.46 13.26 10.66
C TYR A 370 -10.45 13.93 9.28
N ASP A 371 -9.81 15.10 9.15
CA ASP A 371 -9.70 15.79 7.86
C ASP A 371 -9.01 14.92 6.81
N PHE A 372 -7.95 14.20 7.21
CA PHE A 372 -7.25 13.27 6.34
C PHE A 372 -8.15 12.11 5.86
N MET A 373 -9.01 11.58 6.73
CA MET A 373 -9.94 10.50 6.38
C MET A 373 -11.09 10.99 5.50
N VAL A 374 -11.58 12.22 5.69
CA VAL A 374 -12.54 12.84 4.77
C VAL A 374 -11.95 12.94 3.37
N TRP A 375 -10.72 13.41 3.26
CA TRP A 375 -10.01 13.50 1.99
C TRP A 375 -9.85 12.12 1.34
N HIS A 376 -9.31 11.15 2.06
CA HIS A 376 -9.03 9.84 1.50
C HIS A 376 -10.31 9.12 1.03
N ARG A 377 -11.36 9.15 1.85
CA ARG A 377 -12.64 8.54 1.50
C ARG A 377 -13.40 9.36 0.44
N GLY A 378 -13.09 10.64 0.34
CA GLY A 378 -13.75 11.60 -0.56
C GLY A 378 -13.15 11.71 -1.97
N LEU A 379 -12.10 10.96 -2.31
CA LEU A 379 -11.50 11.01 -3.64
C LEU A 379 -12.39 10.35 -4.70
N ALA A 380 -12.77 11.13 -5.70
CA ALA A 380 -13.68 10.71 -6.77
C ALA A 380 -13.01 9.82 -7.82
N VAL A 381 -13.82 8.99 -8.45
CA VAL A 381 -13.43 8.28 -9.69
C VAL A 381 -13.69 9.19 -10.87
N PRO A 382 -12.76 9.35 -11.82
CA PRO A 382 -13.02 10.11 -13.04
C PRO A 382 -14.08 9.40 -13.88
N ALA A 383 -14.91 10.17 -14.59
CA ALA A 383 -15.92 9.65 -15.50
C ALA A 383 -15.29 8.80 -16.61
N ALA A 384 -16.00 7.79 -17.04
CA ALA A 384 -15.63 7.01 -18.23
C ALA A 384 -15.68 7.88 -19.48
N ARG A 385 -14.92 7.49 -20.49
CA ARG A 385 -14.75 8.28 -21.71
C ARG A 385 -15.04 7.44 -22.95
N ASN A 386 -15.58 8.10 -23.98
CA ASN A 386 -15.76 7.50 -25.31
C ASN A 386 -16.56 6.17 -25.33
N LEU A 387 -17.47 5.97 -24.38
CA LEU A 387 -18.25 4.73 -24.30
C LEU A 387 -19.20 4.53 -25.48
N ASP A 388 -19.52 5.57 -26.21
CA ASP A 388 -20.32 5.56 -27.44
C ASP A 388 -19.50 5.32 -28.73
N ASP A 389 -18.18 5.31 -28.63
CA ASP A 389 -17.30 4.98 -29.73
C ASP A 389 -17.45 3.50 -30.14
N ALA A 390 -17.57 3.24 -31.46
CA ALA A 390 -17.79 1.89 -31.98
C ALA A 390 -16.67 0.90 -31.62
N GLN A 391 -15.41 1.35 -31.61
CA GLN A 391 -14.26 0.52 -31.21
C GLN A 391 -14.33 0.17 -29.72
N VAL A 392 -14.67 1.13 -28.88
CA VAL A 392 -14.84 0.91 -27.42
C VAL A 392 -15.98 -0.07 -27.15
N GLN A 393 -17.09 0.04 -27.83
CA GLN A 393 -18.21 -0.90 -27.71
C GLN A 393 -17.86 -2.31 -28.18
N GLU A 394 -17.12 -2.45 -29.26
CA GLU A 394 -16.61 -3.76 -29.69
C GLU A 394 -15.64 -4.33 -28.66
N GLY A 395 -14.76 -3.50 -28.12
CA GLY A 395 -13.85 -3.90 -27.05
C GLY A 395 -14.58 -4.41 -25.81
N LYS A 396 -15.65 -3.74 -25.39
CA LYS A 396 -16.51 -4.18 -24.27
C LYS A 396 -17.14 -5.54 -24.55
N LYS A 397 -17.67 -5.75 -25.75
CA LYS A 397 -18.25 -7.02 -26.17
C LYS A 397 -17.22 -8.15 -26.12
N LEU A 398 -16.02 -7.93 -26.67
CA LEU A 398 -14.94 -8.90 -26.67
C LEU A 398 -14.41 -9.18 -25.24
N PHE A 399 -14.28 -8.17 -24.41
CA PHE A 399 -13.90 -8.29 -23.00
C PHE A 399 -14.83 -9.25 -22.25
N THR A 400 -16.12 -9.17 -22.49
CA THR A 400 -17.13 -10.07 -21.94
C THR A 400 -17.06 -11.46 -22.55
N GLN A 401 -17.01 -11.55 -23.89
CA GLN A 401 -16.96 -12.82 -24.61
C GLN A 401 -15.71 -13.64 -24.30
N TRP A 402 -14.60 -12.98 -24.03
CA TRP A 402 -13.33 -13.62 -23.69
C TRP A 402 -13.19 -13.94 -22.19
N ASN A 403 -14.24 -13.73 -21.40
CA ASN A 403 -14.30 -13.98 -19.96
C ASN A 403 -13.37 -13.12 -19.09
N CYS A 404 -12.87 -12.01 -19.61
CA CYS A 404 -12.13 -11.05 -18.80
C CYS A 404 -13.00 -10.49 -17.67
N ALA A 405 -14.29 -10.27 -17.96
CA ALA A 405 -15.27 -9.76 -17.00
C ALA A 405 -15.60 -10.74 -15.86
N THR A 406 -15.10 -11.97 -15.89
CA THR A 406 -15.29 -12.92 -14.79
C THR A 406 -14.53 -12.47 -13.54
N CYS A 407 -13.24 -12.15 -13.67
CA CYS A 407 -12.42 -11.61 -12.58
C CYS A 407 -12.51 -10.08 -12.51
N HIS A 408 -12.47 -9.41 -13.65
CA HIS A 408 -12.74 -7.97 -13.73
C HIS A 408 -14.26 -7.71 -13.76
N LYS A 409 -14.92 -8.12 -12.69
CA LYS A 409 -16.37 -7.98 -12.50
C LYS A 409 -16.78 -6.53 -12.72
N PRO A 410 -17.69 -6.24 -13.67
CA PRO A 410 -17.97 -4.87 -14.09
C PRO A 410 -18.49 -3.97 -12.97
N SER A 411 -19.44 -4.46 -12.17
CA SER A 411 -20.17 -3.59 -11.25
C SER A 411 -20.46 -4.22 -9.90
N TRP A 412 -20.63 -3.34 -8.92
CA TRP A 412 -21.14 -3.62 -7.58
C TRP A 412 -22.23 -2.61 -7.24
N THR A 413 -23.12 -2.98 -6.34
CA THR A 413 -24.00 -2.03 -5.65
C THR A 413 -23.48 -1.88 -4.23
N THR A 414 -23.17 -0.66 -3.81
CA THR A 414 -22.77 -0.38 -2.42
C THR A 414 -23.92 -0.65 -1.47
N GLY A 415 -23.59 -0.96 -0.20
CA GLY A 415 -24.59 -1.13 0.86
C GLY A 415 -25.14 0.21 1.35
N GLU A 416 -25.68 0.21 2.57
CA GLU A 416 -26.12 1.44 3.27
C GLU A 416 -24.93 2.34 3.65
N ASP A 417 -23.73 1.84 3.49
CA ASP A 417 -22.47 2.50 3.86
C ASP A 417 -22.42 2.88 5.36
N ASN A 418 -22.70 1.92 6.19
CA ASN A 418 -22.50 1.99 7.63
C ASN A 418 -21.04 1.70 7.95
N TYR A 419 -20.15 2.63 7.57
CA TYR A 419 -18.72 2.45 7.73
C TYR A 419 -18.31 2.33 9.21
N TRP A 420 -17.25 1.57 9.46
CA TRP A 420 -16.59 1.56 10.75
C TRP A 420 -15.97 2.92 11.06
N VAL A 421 -16.04 3.37 12.30
CA VAL A 421 -15.50 4.66 12.74
C VAL A 421 -14.35 4.43 13.71
N ASP A 422 -13.17 4.99 13.38
CA ASP A 422 -12.00 4.99 14.25
C ASP A 422 -12.25 5.81 15.54
N ASN A 423 -11.59 5.41 16.63
CA ASN A 423 -11.73 6.09 17.91
C ASN A 423 -11.33 7.57 17.84
N ALA A 424 -10.33 7.92 17.03
CA ALA A 424 -9.93 9.33 16.85
C ALA A 424 -11.08 10.17 16.26
N ILE A 425 -11.82 9.63 15.30
CA ILE A 425 -13.00 10.31 14.73
C ILE A 425 -14.15 10.35 15.73
N LYS A 426 -14.39 9.27 16.49
CA LYS A 426 -15.39 9.26 17.55
C LYS A 426 -15.12 10.34 18.60
N ASP A 427 -13.88 10.45 19.04
CA ASP A 427 -13.47 11.44 20.04
C ASP A 427 -13.61 12.87 19.52
N TYR A 428 -13.21 13.10 18.26
CA TYR A 428 -13.41 14.40 17.63
C TYR A 428 -14.89 14.74 17.46
N ALA A 429 -15.71 13.82 16.96
CA ALA A 429 -17.15 13.99 16.81
C ALA A 429 -17.83 14.35 18.15
N LYS A 430 -17.44 13.66 19.22
CA LYS A 430 -17.92 13.95 20.57
C LYS A 430 -17.56 15.37 21.01
N SER A 431 -16.33 15.82 20.72
CA SER A 431 -15.86 17.14 21.10
C SER A 431 -16.64 18.28 20.44
N ILE A 432 -17.25 18.03 19.28
CA ILE A 432 -18.06 19.02 18.53
C ILE A 432 -19.56 18.70 18.54
N GLY A 433 -19.99 17.70 19.32
CA GLY A 433 -21.41 17.35 19.47
C GLY A 433 -22.07 16.77 18.23
N LYS A 434 -21.30 16.07 17.37
CA LYS A 434 -21.80 15.43 16.15
C LYS A 434 -21.84 13.90 16.26
N ASN A 435 -22.71 13.28 15.43
CA ASN A 435 -22.77 11.83 15.29
C ASN A 435 -21.58 11.32 14.49
N PRO A 436 -20.76 10.40 15.03
CA PRO A 436 -19.63 9.82 14.31
C PRO A 436 -19.98 9.19 12.95
N ASN A 437 -21.18 8.62 12.83
CA ASN A 437 -21.64 7.97 11.60
C ASN A 437 -22.03 8.94 10.47
N GLU A 438 -21.97 10.24 10.71
CA GLU A 438 -22.29 11.31 9.76
C GLU A 438 -21.08 12.17 9.40
N MET A 439 -19.88 11.78 9.88
CA MET A 439 -18.68 12.59 9.77
C MET A 439 -17.96 12.44 8.43
N LEU A 440 -18.06 11.29 7.78
CA LEU A 440 -17.32 10.97 6.55
C LEU A 440 -18.23 10.95 5.33
N PRO A 441 -17.67 11.13 4.12
CA PRO A 441 -18.44 10.96 2.88
C PRO A 441 -19.10 9.59 2.80
N LYS A 442 -20.38 9.54 2.47
CA LYS A 442 -21.19 8.32 2.34
C LYS A 442 -21.63 8.05 0.92
N TYR A 443 -21.64 6.76 0.57
CA TYR A 443 -22.02 6.28 -0.76
C TYR A 443 -23.09 5.19 -0.70
N PRO A 444 -24.28 5.47 -0.13
CA PRO A 444 -25.31 4.45 0.03
C PRO A 444 -25.94 4.09 -1.30
N LYS A 445 -26.13 2.79 -1.53
CA LYS A 445 -26.88 2.24 -2.69
C LYS A 445 -26.43 2.78 -4.05
N GLN A 446 -25.13 2.99 -4.24
CA GLN A 446 -24.57 3.41 -5.51
C GLN A 446 -24.24 2.18 -6.37
N THR A 447 -24.62 2.21 -7.64
CA THR A 447 -24.07 1.28 -8.63
C THR A 447 -22.73 1.83 -9.10
N ILE A 448 -21.66 1.07 -8.86
CA ILE A 448 -20.30 1.46 -9.21
C ILE A 448 -19.69 0.45 -10.18
N TYR A 449 -18.73 0.88 -11.00
CA TYR A 449 -18.12 0.08 -12.06
C TYR A 449 -16.60 0.01 -11.93
N PRO A 450 -16.08 -0.65 -10.87
CA PRO A 450 -14.63 -0.72 -10.65
C PRO A 450 -13.93 -1.77 -11.53
N TYR A 451 -14.63 -2.68 -12.14
CA TYR A 451 -14.06 -3.79 -12.89
C TYR A 451 -13.05 -4.60 -12.07
N THR A 452 -13.51 -5.06 -10.93
CA THR A 452 -12.81 -5.99 -10.03
C THR A 452 -13.81 -6.85 -9.26
N ASP A 453 -13.43 -8.08 -9.01
CA ASP A 453 -14.16 -9.01 -8.15
C ASP A 453 -13.73 -8.91 -6.67
N LEU A 454 -12.68 -8.15 -6.37
CA LEU A 454 -12.03 -8.07 -5.05
C LEU A 454 -11.50 -9.42 -4.55
N VAL A 455 -11.19 -10.32 -5.47
CA VAL A 455 -10.68 -11.68 -5.20
C VAL A 455 -9.21 -11.77 -5.59
N GLN A 456 -8.44 -12.55 -4.85
CA GLN A 456 -7.07 -12.88 -5.21
C GLN A 456 -7.03 -14.06 -6.17
N HIS A 457 -6.24 -13.93 -7.22
CA HIS A 457 -5.97 -14.96 -8.22
C HIS A 457 -4.48 -15.21 -8.37
N ARG A 458 -4.11 -16.35 -8.97
CA ARG A 458 -2.74 -16.71 -9.28
C ARG A 458 -2.49 -16.63 -10.77
N LEU A 459 -1.48 -15.88 -11.16
CA LEU A 459 -1.02 -15.79 -12.54
C LEU A 459 0.26 -16.60 -12.80
N PHE A 460 0.94 -17.06 -11.75
CA PHE A 460 2.19 -17.82 -11.85
C PHE A 460 3.27 -17.11 -12.66
N MET A 461 3.42 -15.82 -12.43
CA MET A 461 4.43 -15.00 -13.10
C MET A 461 5.82 -15.22 -12.49
N ALA A 462 6.87 -15.03 -13.28
CA ALA A 462 8.23 -14.99 -12.76
C ALA A 462 8.36 -13.88 -11.71
N ASN A 463 9.01 -14.17 -10.57
CA ASN A 463 9.15 -13.22 -9.45
C ASN A 463 7.84 -12.51 -9.09
N ASP A 464 6.78 -13.29 -8.94
CA ASP A 464 5.46 -12.80 -8.62
C ASP A 464 5.37 -12.23 -7.20
N ILE A 465 4.22 -11.67 -6.85
CA ILE A 465 3.92 -11.25 -5.48
C ILE A 465 4.26 -12.39 -4.50
N ARG A 466 4.79 -12.01 -3.35
CA ARG A 466 5.35 -12.91 -2.32
C ARG A 466 4.55 -14.21 -2.08
N THR A 467 3.23 -14.10 -2.03
CA THR A 467 2.34 -15.25 -1.76
C THR A 467 1.89 -16.00 -3.01
N GLY A 468 2.14 -15.45 -4.19
CA GLY A 468 1.56 -15.90 -5.45
C GLY A 468 0.10 -15.50 -5.66
N TRP A 469 -0.56 -14.94 -4.65
CA TRP A 469 -1.95 -14.49 -4.69
C TRP A 469 -2.03 -12.98 -4.80
N CYS A 470 -2.67 -12.48 -5.87
CA CYS A 470 -2.80 -11.07 -6.14
C CYS A 470 -4.27 -10.69 -6.37
N ARG A 471 -4.75 -9.67 -5.65
CA ARG A 471 -6.11 -9.16 -5.84
C ARG A 471 -6.27 -8.56 -7.23
N THR A 472 -7.40 -8.88 -7.89
CA THR A 472 -7.80 -8.21 -9.12
C THR A 472 -7.83 -6.69 -8.91
N THR A 473 -7.03 -5.97 -9.67
CA THR A 473 -6.93 -4.51 -9.57
C THR A 473 -8.15 -3.86 -10.21
N PRO A 474 -8.78 -2.86 -9.59
CA PRO A 474 -9.80 -2.04 -10.25
C PRO A 474 -9.24 -1.42 -11.53
N LEU A 475 -10.02 -1.45 -12.60
CA LEU A 475 -9.61 -0.89 -13.89
C LEU A 475 -10.13 0.53 -14.15
N TRP A 476 -11.12 0.99 -13.36
CA TRP A 476 -11.68 2.33 -13.53
C TRP A 476 -10.62 3.43 -13.49
N GLY A 477 -10.75 4.40 -14.38
CA GLY A 477 -9.89 5.56 -14.44
C GLY A 477 -8.45 5.29 -14.91
N ARG A 478 -8.04 4.04 -15.11
CA ARG A 478 -6.66 3.69 -15.47
C ARG A 478 -6.20 4.27 -16.81
N GLY A 479 -7.11 4.50 -17.74
CA GLY A 479 -6.80 5.13 -19.03
C GLY A 479 -6.24 6.55 -18.93
N LEU A 480 -6.42 7.22 -17.79
CA LEU A 480 -5.84 8.54 -17.52
C LEU A 480 -4.43 8.47 -16.91
N SER A 481 -3.91 7.30 -16.60
CA SER A 481 -2.62 7.15 -15.91
C SER A 481 -1.49 7.89 -16.61
N ASN A 482 -1.36 7.73 -17.93
CA ASN A 482 -0.29 8.39 -18.67
C ASN A 482 -0.40 9.92 -18.61
N LEU A 483 -1.61 10.46 -18.69
CA LEU A 483 -1.86 11.91 -18.59
C LEU A 483 -1.52 12.44 -17.19
N LEU A 484 -1.94 11.74 -16.15
CA LEU A 484 -1.89 12.25 -14.77
C LEU A 484 -0.62 11.88 -14.02
N THR A 485 0.01 10.78 -14.37
CA THR A 485 1.23 10.29 -13.71
C THR A 485 2.45 10.21 -14.61
N GLY A 486 2.28 10.38 -15.92
CA GLY A 486 3.32 10.31 -16.95
C GLY A 486 3.65 8.89 -17.40
N ARG A 487 2.97 7.86 -16.90
CA ARG A 487 3.17 6.45 -17.29
C ARG A 487 1.88 5.62 -17.16
N ASP A 488 1.85 4.50 -17.87
CA ASP A 488 0.76 3.53 -17.83
C ASP A 488 1.25 2.15 -17.35
N ASP A 489 2.15 2.13 -16.38
CA ASP A 489 2.66 0.88 -15.84
C ASP A 489 1.58 0.14 -15.05
N ARG A 490 1.52 -1.18 -15.23
CA ARG A 490 0.45 -2.03 -14.70
C ARG A 490 1.01 -3.24 -13.97
N LEU A 491 0.13 -3.97 -13.31
CA LEU A 491 0.37 -5.06 -12.39
C LEU A 491 1.01 -4.58 -11.06
N HIS A 492 1.10 -5.49 -10.09
CA HIS A 492 1.44 -5.17 -8.69
C HIS A 492 2.85 -4.58 -8.48
N ASP A 493 3.72 -4.69 -9.46
CA ASP A 493 5.11 -4.21 -9.41
C ASP A 493 5.50 -3.35 -10.62
N CYS A 494 4.54 -2.90 -11.40
CA CYS A 494 4.76 -2.08 -12.60
C CYS A 494 5.55 -2.80 -13.72
N ARG A 495 5.54 -4.13 -13.75
CA ARG A 495 6.27 -4.90 -14.78
C ARG A 495 5.68 -4.76 -16.19
N ALA A 496 4.39 -4.53 -16.31
CA ALA A 496 3.73 -4.31 -17.59
C ALA A 496 3.73 -2.82 -17.93
N ARG A 497 4.29 -2.47 -19.07
CA ARG A 497 4.43 -1.07 -19.52
C ARG A 497 3.18 -0.52 -20.19
N ASN A 498 2.22 -1.39 -20.48
CA ASN A 498 0.95 -1.06 -21.13
C ASN A 498 -0.07 -2.18 -20.91
N VAL A 499 -1.29 -1.98 -21.43
CA VAL A 499 -2.38 -2.97 -21.33
C VAL A 499 -2.02 -4.29 -22.00
N VAL A 500 -1.40 -4.25 -23.18
CA VAL A 500 -1.05 -5.46 -23.93
C VAL A 500 -0.11 -6.35 -23.12
N GLU A 501 0.95 -5.79 -22.56
CA GLU A 501 1.88 -6.55 -21.72
C GLU A 501 1.18 -7.10 -20.46
N ALA A 502 0.28 -6.32 -19.84
CA ALA A 502 -0.49 -6.79 -18.69
C ALA A 502 -1.32 -8.03 -19.05
N ILE A 503 -2.01 -8.00 -20.19
CA ILE A 503 -2.81 -9.14 -20.66
C ILE A 503 -1.90 -10.34 -20.99
N MET A 504 -0.76 -10.11 -21.62
CA MET A 504 0.18 -11.20 -21.95
C MET A 504 0.78 -11.85 -20.71
N TRP A 505 0.98 -11.12 -19.64
CA TRP A 505 1.36 -11.71 -18.36
C TRP A 505 0.28 -12.66 -17.80
N HIS A 506 -0.98 -12.47 -18.13
CA HIS A 506 -2.08 -13.36 -17.73
C HIS A 506 -2.01 -14.74 -18.40
N CYS A 507 -1.30 -14.88 -19.53
CA CYS A 507 -1.07 -16.17 -20.19
C CYS A 507 0.41 -16.58 -20.26
N TYR A 508 1.23 -16.01 -19.39
CA TYR A 508 2.65 -16.36 -19.25
C TYR A 508 2.85 -17.83 -18.89
N ASP A 509 2.00 -18.38 -18.02
CA ASP A 509 2.01 -19.76 -17.57
C ASP A 509 0.62 -20.38 -17.73
N LYS A 510 0.55 -21.63 -18.19
CA LYS A 510 -0.72 -22.36 -18.39
C LYS A 510 -1.53 -22.55 -17.11
N ARG A 511 -0.88 -22.49 -15.94
CA ARG A 511 -1.54 -22.61 -14.65
C ARG A 511 -2.30 -21.35 -14.23
N SER A 512 -2.05 -20.23 -14.91
CA SER A 512 -2.72 -18.96 -14.61
C SER A 512 -4.23 -19.12 -14.61
N ASP A 513 -4.89 -18.58 -13.59
CA ASP A 513 -6.37 -18.54 -13.52
C ASP A 513 -6.99 -17.79 -14.71
N ALA A 514 -6.25 -16.89 -15.31
CA ALA A 514 -6.67 -16.09 -16.45
C ALA A 514 -6.13 -16.59 -17.80
N TYR A 515 -5.50 -17.76 -17.84
CA TYR A 515 -4.84 -18.25 -19.06
C TYR A 515 -5.78 -18.29 -20.28
N ASP A 516 -6.95 -18.92 -20.13
CA ASP A 516 -7.89 -19.09 -21.23
C ASP A 516 -8.46 -17.74 -21.73
N ALA A 517 -8.73 -16.82 -20.82
CA ALA A 517 -9.19 -15.48 -21.19
C ALA A 517 -8.11 -14.71 -21.99
N ALA A 518 -6.88 -14.71 -21.50
CA ALA A 518 -5.76 -14.06 -22.18
C ALA A 518 -5.40 -14.75 -23.51
N LEU A 519 -5.59 -16.06 -23.60
CA LEU A 519 -5.36 -16.81 -24.85
C LEU A 519 -6.32 -16.35 -25.98
N ASN A 520 -7.54 -15.97 -25.65
CA ASN A 520 -8.48 -15.36 -26.62
C ASN A 520 -7.90 -14.06 -27.22
N PHE A 521 -7.33 -13.21 -26.36
CA PHE A 521 -6.65 -12.00 -26.81
C PHE A 521 -5.42 -12.32 -27.68
N TYR A 522 -4.62 -13.27 -27.25
CA TYR A 522 -3.43 -13.72 -27.99
C TYR A 522 -3.76 -14.20 -29.40
N ASN A 523 -4.85 -14.96 -29.56
CA ASN A 523 -5.29 -15.49 -30.84
C ASN A 523 -6.16 -14.53 -31.66
N ALA A 524 -6.45 -13.33 -31.17
CA ALA A 524 -7.32 -12.35 -31.83
C ALA A 524 -6.57 -11.59 -32.95
N THR A 525 -7.35 -10.94 -33.81
CA THR A 525 -6.81 -9.99 -34.78
C THR A 525 -6.31 -8.72 -34.09
N LYS A 526 -5.46 -7.95 -34.76
CA LYS A 526 -5.00 -6.66 -34.23
C LYS A 526 -6.16 -5.71 -33.95
N GLU A 527 -7.15 -5.65 -34.82
CA GLU A 527 -8.34 -4.81 -34.64
C GLU A 527 -9.10 -5.18 -33.36
N GLN A 528 -9.25 -6.48 -33.09
CA GLN A 528 -9.93 -6.97 -31.88
C GLN A 528 -9.10 -6.63 -30.63
N ARG A 529 -7.80 -6.82 -30.66
CA ARG A 529 -6.92 -6.46 -29.56
C ARG A 529 -6.97 -4.96 -29.27
N ASP A 530 -6.85 -4.14 -30.32
CA ASP A 530 -6.91 -2.69 -30.20
C ASP A 530 -8.26 -2.22 -29.62
N ALA A 531 -9.36 -2.89 -29.98
CA ALA A 531 -10.68 -2.60 -29.43
C ALA A 531 -10.76 -2.89 -27.93
N VAL A 532 -10.23 -4.00 -27.47
CA VAL A 532 -10.19 -4.33 -26.02
C VAL A 532 -9.31 -3.33 -25.27
N VAL A 533 -8.16 -2.96 -25.80
CA VAL A 533 -7.30 -1.93 -25.20
C VAL A 533 -8.03 -0.58 -25.11
N ALA A 534 -8.72 -0.17 -26.18
CA ALA A 534 -9.50 1.06 -26.20
C ALA A 534 -10.61 1.05 -25.13
N PHE A 535 -11.30 -0.08 -24.96
CA PHE A 535 -12.31 -0.23 -23.92
C PHE A 535 -11.72 -0.11 -22.51
N ILE A 536 -10.63 -0.82 -22.22
CA ILE A 536 -9.97 -0.77 -20.91
C ILE A 536 -9.50 0.66 -20.58
N ASN A 537 -9.05 1.41 -21.57
CA ASN A 537 -8.64 2.79 -21.40
C ASN A 537 -9.80 3.79 -21.32
N ALA A 538 -11.00 3.37 -21.67
CA ALA A 538 -12.20 4.22 -21.63
C ALA A 538 -12.92 4.20 -20.27
N ILE A 539 -12.84 3.09 -19.55
CA ILE A 539 -13.54 2.88 -18.27
C ILE A 539 -12.85 3.51 -17.06
#